data_3ffc6bad9b4330ab8ad88142dd298483
#
_entry.id   3ffc6bad9b4330ab8ad88142dd298483
#
_cell.length_a   1.000
_cell.length_b   1.000
_cell.length_c   1.000
_cell.angle_alpha   90.00
_cell.angle_beta   90.00
_cell.angle_gamma   90.00
#
_symmetry.space_group_name_H-M   'P 1'
#
loop_
_entity.id
_entity.type
_entity.pdbx_description
1 polymer ?
#
loop_
_entity_poly.entity_id
_entity_poly.type
_entity_poly.pdbx_seq_one_letter_code
_entity_poly.pdbx_strand_id
1 'polypeptide(L)'
;TMSRFNLSQILNSQINIIKVVLKRFYLVAFSAILLTSLLLYFSEYENTLSDDSESLITRLCLITALAIPFFFSLHLFAEKNKFNITKYLIAILLISSILAAYWFSLANLGDFVWYNKSAAIRFGALFLAAHGAISISIFNRYSQIDSFWQFNKHLLLRMLTGVFYSGVLFLGIAAAFAAMDALFNVNIESTTYLQVFIILSCLYNTFFVLGGVKAPLATYEASTEYPNSLKIFTQFVLIPLMLLYLVI
;
A
#
# COMPACT_ATOMS: atom_id res chain seq x y z
N THR A 1 -32.10 13.61 -17.37
CA THR A 1 -31.03 13.46 -18.40
C THR A 1 -29.91 12.67 -17.80
N MET A 2 -29.89 11.35 -18.03
CA MET A 2 -28.73 10.47 -17.70
C MET A 2 -27.54 10.99 -18.51
N SER A 3 -26.49 11.49 -17.81
CA SER A 3 -25.23 11.84 -18.44
C SER A 3 -24.64 10.58 -19.08
N ARG A 4 -24.42 10.61 -20.39
CA ARG A 4 -23.78 9.52 -21.13
C ARG A 4 -22.46 9.20 -20.42
N PHE A 5 -22.35 7.98 -19.95
CA PHE A 5 -21.14 7.44 -19.30
C PHE A 5 -20.00 7.49 -20.32
N ASN A 6 -19.14 8.49 -20.22
CA ASN A 6 -18.06 8.69 -21.20
C ASN A 6 -16.83 7.91 -20.76
N LEU A 7 -16.77 6.66 -21.19
CA LEU A 7 -15.69 5.70 -20.83
C LEU A 7 -14.30 6.28 -21.12
N SER A 8 -14.14 7.05 -22.20
CA SER A 8 -12.87 7.68 -22.57
C SER A 8 -12.43 8.76 -21.57
N GLN A 9 -13.35 9.50 -20.99
CA GLN A 9 -13.02 10.50 -19.96
C GLN A 9 -12.57 9.81 -18.66
N ILE A 10 -13.22 8.71 -18.29
CA ILE A 10 -12.82 7.93 -17.10
C ILE A 10 -11.43 7.32 -17.31
N LEU A 11 -11.19 6.68 -18.45
CA LEU A 11 -9.89 6.11 -18.78
C LEU A 11 -8.77 7.16 -18.78
N ASN A 12 -9.01 8.31 -19.41
CA ASN A 12 -8.04 9.42 -19.43
C ASN A 12 -7.76 9.97 -18.03
N SER A 13 -8.78 10.05 -17.19
CA SER A 13 -8.64 10.44 -15.77
C SER A 13 -7.75 9.46 -15.01
N GLN A 14 -7.98 8.15 -15.15
CA GLN A 14 -7.17 7.12 -14.48
C GLN A 14 -5.71 7.12 -14.98
N ILE A 15 -5.51 7.24 -16.29
CA ILE A 15 -4.16 7.34 -16.89
C ILE A 15 -3.41 8.56 -16.34
N ASN A 16 -4.09 9.70 -16.20
CA ASN A 16 -3.49 10.90 -15.62
C ASN A 16 -3.10 10.71 -14.16
N ILE A 17 -3.93 10.03 -13.36
CA ILE A 17 -3.61 9.69 -11.96
C ILE A 17 -2.35 8.83 -11.90
N ILE A 18 -2.27 7.78 -12.72
CA ILE A 18 -1.09 6.91 -12.79
C ILE A 18 0.16 7.70 -13.18
N LYS A 19 0.09 8.56 -14.19
CA LYS A 19 1.23 9.42 -14.59
C LYS A 19 1.68 10.34 -13.46
N VAL A 20 0.74 10.95 -12.74
CA VAL A 20 1.06 11.81 -11.58
C VAL A 20 1.72 10.99 -10.48
N VAL A 21 1.21 9.80 -10.15
CA VAL A 21 1.80 8.90 -9.15
C VAL A 21 3.22 8.50 -9.55
N LEU A 22 3.42 8.05 -10.78
CA LEU A 22 4.73 7.64 -11.28
C LEU A 22 5.75 8.80 -11.25
N LYS A 23 5.31 10.02 -11.56
CA LYS A 23 6.20 11.21 -11.52
C LYS A 23 6.50 11.65 -10.09
N ARG A 24 5.52 11.63 -9.19
CA ARG A 24 5.63 12.16 -7.83
C ARG A 24 6.23 11.15 -6.86
N PHE A 25 5.87 9.86 -6.98
CA PHE A 25 6.23 8.77 -6.07
C PHE A 25 6.96 7.63 -6.77
N TYR A 26 7.90 7.95 -7.67
CA TYR A 26 8.54 6.96 -8.55
C TYR A 26 9.25 5.82 -7.79
N LEU A 27 9.93 6.09 -6.66
CA LEU A 27 10.58 5.05 -5.87
C LEU A 27 9.55 4.10 -5.23
N VAL A 28 8.43 4.64 -4.74
CA VAL A 28 7.35 3.84 -4.15
C VAL A 28 6.69 2.97 -5.21
N ALA A 29 6.38 3.55 -6.37
CA ALA A 29 5.79 2.84 -7.49
C ALA A 29 6.72 1.73 -8.00
N PHE A 30 8.03 2.01 -8.14
CA PHE A 30 9.02 1.01 -8.50
C PHE A 30 9.09 -0.14 -7.48
N SER A 31 9.12 0.18 -6.18
CA SER A 31 9.13 -0.84 -5.12
C SER A 31 7.86 -1.70 -5.13
N ALA A 32 6.69 -1.09 -5.38
CA ALA A 32 5.43 -1.83 -5.46
C ALA A 32 5.38 -2.77 -6.69
N ILE A 33 5.85 -2.30 -7.85
CA ILE A 33 5.95 -3.13 -9.05
C ILE A 33 6.93 -4.28 -8.82
N LEU A 34 8.10 -3.99 -8.24
CA LEU A 34 9.11 -5.01 -7.97
C LEU A 34 8.59 -6.05 -6.97
N LEU A 35 7.95 -5.64 -5.88
CA LEU A 35 7.35 -6.55 -4.90
C LEU A 35 6.30 -7.44 -5.56
N THR A 36 5.38 -6.85 -6.35
CA THR A 36 4.34 -7.61 -7.06
C THR A 36 4.97 -8.63 -8.00
N SER A 37 5.98 -8.24 -8.78
CA SER A 37 6.68 -9.16 -9.70
C SER A 37 7.39 -10.31 -8.98
N LEU A 38 8.04 -10.02 -7.84
CA LEU A 38 8.70 -11.04 -7.03
C LEU A 38 7.69 -12.04 -6.44
N LEU A 39 6.58 -11.54 -5.92
CA LEU A 39 5.53 -12.39 -5.36
C LEU A 39 4.83 -13.24 -6.42
N LEU A 40 4.57 -12.69 -7.61
CA LEU A 40 4.02 -13.46 -8.75
C LEU A 40 5.00 -14.54 -9.20
N TYR A 41 6.29 -14.21 -9.31
CA TYR A 41 7.32 -15.19 -9.64
C TYR A 41 7.39 -16.30 -8.57
N PHE A 42 7.39 -15.94 -7.30
CA PHE A 42 7.39 -16.88 -6.19
C PHE A 42 6.17 -17.81 -6.24
N SER A 43 4.97 -17.27 -6.44
CA SER A 43 3.72 -18.05 -6.48
C SER A 43 3.66 -19.06 -7.66
N GLU A 44 4.35 -18.76 -8.75
CA GLU A 44 4.39 -19.64 -9.93
C GLU A 44 5.41 -20.77 -9.77
N TYR A 45 6.57 -20.47 -9.20
CA TYR A 45 7.72 -21.38 -9.19
C TYR A 45 8.06 -21.95 -7.80
N GLU A 46 7.24 -21.73 -6.76
CA GLU A 46 7.49 -22.16 -5.37
C GLU A 46 7.95 -23.62 -5.28
N ASN A 47 7.26 -24.55 -5.99
CA ASN A 47 7.56 -25.97 -5.94
C ASN A 47 8.82 -26.40 -6.73
N THR A 48 9.43 -25.51 -7.50
CA THR A 48 10.59 -25.80 -8.36
C THR A 48 11.84 -25.05 -7.94
N LEU A 49 11.72 -24.11 -7.00
CA LEU A 49 12.84 -23.33 -6.49
C LEU A 49 13.74 -24.21 -5.58
N SER A 50 15.04 -23.95 -5.63
CA SER A 50 15.95 -24.45 -4.61
C SER A 50 15.81 -23.63 -3.33
N ASP A 51 16.12 -24.23 -2.17
CA ASP A 51 16.04 -23.59 -0.84
C ASP A 51 16.79 -22.24 -0.80
N ASP A 52 17.96 -22.15 -1.44
CA ASP A 52 18.75 -20.92 -1.56
C ASP A 52 17.98 -19.83 -2.36
N SER A 53 17.34 -20.22 -3.45
CA SER A 53 16.57 -19.28 -4.30
C SER A 53 15.30 -18.80 -3.59
N GLU A 54 14.62 -19.69 -2.90
CA GLU A 54 13.44 -19.37 -2.08
C GLU A 54 13.80 -18.37 -0.97
N SER A 55 14.87 -18.64 -0.25
CA SER A 55 15.40 -17.76 0.80
C SER A 55 15.77 -16.38 0.25
N LEU A 56 16.41 -16.31 -0.92
CA LEU A 56 16.77 -15.07 -1.58
C LEU A 56 15.53 -14.24 -1.96
N ILE A 57 14.55 -14.86 -2.63
CA ILE A 57 13.32 -14.19 -3.07
C ILE A 57 12.54 -13.69 -1.86
N THR A 58 12.40 -14.49 -0.82
CA THR A 58 11.74 -14.11 0.43
C THR A 58 12.38 -12.87 1.05
N ARG A 59 13.71 -12.83 1.14
CA ARG A 59 14.44 -11.65 1.65
C ARG A 59 14.21 -10.43 0.77
N LEU A 60 14.21 -10.59 -0.55
CA LEU A 60 13.92 -9.50 -1.50
C LEU A 60 12.47 -8.99 -1.31
N CYS A 61 11.51 -9.86 -1.13
CA CYS A 61 10.11 -9.49 -0.85
C CYS A 61 9.99 -8.67 0.44
N LEU A 62 10.65 -9.09 1.52
CA LEU A 62 10.62 -8.36 2.79
C LEU A 62 11.25 -6.96 2.68
N ILE A 63 12.39 -6.85 2.00
CA ILE A 63 13.06 -5.56 1.77
C ILE A 63 12.19 -4.63 0.91
N THR A 64 11.64 -5.14 -0.19
CA THR A 64 10.81 -4.32 -1.08
C THR A 64 9.48 -3.92 -0.44
N ALA A 65 8.91 -4.78 0.41
CA ALA A 65 7.73 -4.45 1.21
C ALA A 65 8.01 -3.30 2.20
N LEU A 66 9.18 -3.29 2.85
CA LEU A 66 9.61 -2.18 3.71
C LEU A 66 9.97 -0.92 2.93
N ALA A 67 10.52 -1.06 1.72
CA ALA A 67 10.90 0.07 0.88
C ALA A 67 9.69 0.96 0.52
N ILE A 68 8.50 0.37 0.33
CA ILE A 68 7.27 1.10 0.01
C ILE A 68 6.98 2.20 1.06
N PRO A 69 6.73 1.91 2.34
CA PRO A 69 6.41 2.93 3.32
C PRO A 69 7.60 3.84 3.64
N PHE A 70 8.84 3.37 3.60
CA PHE A 70 10.03 4.21 3.81
C PHE A 70 10.19 5.25 2.70
N PHE A 71 10.12 4.87 1.44
CA PHE A 71 10.20 5.83 0.34
C PHE A 71 8.98 6.73 0.27
N PHE A 72 7.80 6.25 0.67
CA PHE A 72 6.63 7.09 0.75
C PHE A 72 6.80 8.20 1.80
N SER A 73 7.27 7.85 2.99
CA SER A 73 7.58 8.84 4.03
C SER A 73 8.64 9.85 3.58
N LEU A 74 9.69 9.38 2.89
CA LEU A 74 10.72 10.24 2.33
C LEU A 74 10.16 11.27 1.33
N HIS A 75 9.35 10.81 0.38
CA HIS A 75 8.77 11.72 -0.62
C HIS A 75 7.91 12.81 0.03
N LEU A 76 7.06 12.43 0.99
CA LEU A 76 6.22 13.39 1.71
C LEU A 76 7.07 14.39 2.52
N PHE A 77 8.08 13.90 3.23
CA PHE A 77 8.97 14.74 4.02
C PHE A 77 9.81 15.69 3.16
N ALA A 78 10.32 15.19 2.02
CA ALA A 78 11.09 15.98 1.07
C ALA A 78 10.24 17.06 0.40
N GLU A 79 8.99 16.72 0.01
CA GLU A 79 8.04 17.68 -0.56
C GLU A 79 7.67 18.78 0.46
N LYS A 80 7.35 18.38 1.70
CA LYS A 80 7.02 19.33 2.77
C LYS A 80 8.16 20.30 3.06
N ASN A 81 9.38 19.81 3.12
CA ASN A 81 10.56 20.59 3.49
C ASN A 81 11.30 21.19 2.28
N LYS A 82 10.75 21.05 1.07
CA LYS A 82 11.32 21.55 -0.20
C LYS A 82 12.81 21.17 -0.34
N PHE A 83 13.10 19.88 -0.22
CA PHE A 83 14.47 19.38 -0.33
C PHE A 83 15.10 19.75 -1.67
N ASN A 84 16.35 20.19 -1.65
CA ASN A 84 17.17 20.22 -2.84
C ASN A 84 17.64 18.80 -3.19
N ILE A 85 18.14 18.62 -4.40
CA ILE A 85 18.57 17.31 -4.92
C ILE A 85 19.58 16.62 -4.00
N THR A 86 20.53 17.36 -3.43
CA THR A 86 21.56 16.82 -2.55
C THR A 86 20.96 16.22 -1.28
N LYS A 87 20.09 16.96 -0.59
CA LYS A 87 19.39 16.48 0.62
C LYS A 87 18.53 15.26 0.33
N TYR A 88 17.88 15.27 -0.83
CA TYR A 88 17.05 14.15 -1.26
C TYR A 88 17.88 12.89 -1.52
N LEU A 89 19.03 13.00 -2.21
CA LEU A 89 19.93 11.89 -2.45
C LEU A 89 20.53 11.34 -1.13
N ILE A 90 20.94 12.21 -0.22
CA ILE A 90 21.42 11.78 1.11
C ILE A 90 20.33 10.98 1.85
N ALA A 91 19.08 11.44 1.82
CA ALA A 91 17.99 10.75 2.48
C ALA A 91 17.68 9.37 1.83
N ILE A 92 17.78 9.27 0.49
CA ILE A 92 17.71 7.96 -0.21
C ILE A 92 18.83 7.04 0.29
N LEU A 93 20.07 7.53 0.34
CA LEU A 93 21.21 6.74 0.81
C LEU A 93 21.02 6.24 2.26
N LEU A 94 20.49 7.09 3.15
CA LEU A 94 20.19 6.71 4.52
C LEU A 94 19.13 5.59 4.59
N ILE A 95 18.02 5.72 3.86
CA ILE A 95 17.00 4.68 3.81
C ILE A 95 17.56 3.39 3.21
N SER A 96 18.30 3.49 2.11
CA SER A 96 18.94 2.33 1.48
C SER A 96 19.92 1.64 2.42
N SER A 97 20.65 2.40 3.25
CA SER A 97 21.54 1.84 4.27
C SER A 97 20.78 1.08 5.36
N ILE A 98 19.63 1.59 5.79
CA ILE A 98 18.75 0.91 6.76
C ILE A 98 18.23 -0.41 6.16
N LEU A 99 17.76 -0.38 4.92
CA LEU A 99 17.30 -1.59 4.22
C LEU A 99 18.42 -2.60 4.00
N ALA A 100 19.64 -2.15 3.68
CA ALA A 100 20.82 -2.99 3.57
C ALA A 100 21.21 -3.61 4.92
N ALA A 101 21.21 -2.82 5.99
CA ALA A 101 21.47 -3.34 7.34
C ALA A 101 20.45 -4.43 7.73
N TYR A 102 19.17 -4.21 7.38
CA TYR A 102 18.13 -5.22 7.58
C TYR A 102 18.39 -6.47 6.74
N TRP A 103 18.78 -6.34 5.47
CA TRP A 103 19.18 -7.46 4.62
C TRP A 103 20.26 -8.32 5.27
N PHE A 104 21.35 -7.71 5.74
CA PHE A 104 22.42 -8.43 6.41
C PHE A 104 21.96 -9.08 7.72
N SER A 105 21.01 -8.50 8.44
CA SER A 105 20.43 -9.11 9.64
C SER A 105 19.60 -10.36 9.34
N LEU A 106 19.05 -10.48 8.13
CA LEU A 106 18.32 -11.66 7.66
C LEU A 106 19.26 -12.77 7.17
N ALA A 107 20.44 -12.43 6.65
CA ALA A 107 21.42 -13.40 6.11
C ALA A 107 21.88 -14.42 7.15
N ASN A 108 21.88 -14.05 8.44
CA ASN A 108 22.34 -14.89 9.55
C ASN A 108 21.23 -15.77 10.18
N LEU A 109 20.02 -15.80 9.62
CA LEU A 109 18.85 -16.45 10.23
C LEU A 109 18.57 -17.87 9.72
N GLY A 110 19.39 -18.40 8.78
CA GLY A 110 19.17 -19.72 8.16
C GLY A 110 18.01 -19.72 7.16
N ASP A 111 17.68 -20.91 6.67
CA ASP A 111 16.89 -21.11 5.46
C ASP A 111 15.40 -20.75 5.57
N PHE A 112 14.85 -20.58 6.76
CA PHE A 112 13.42 -20.30 6.96
C PHE A 112 13.15 -19.00 7.74
N VAL A 113 13.20 -17.86 7.04
CA VAL A 113 12.88 -16.54 7.61
C VAL A 113 11.46 -16.49 8.19
N TRP A 114 10.49 -17.16 7.57
CA TRP A 114 9.09 -17.18 8.00
C TRP A 114 8.85 -17.91 9.32
N TYR A 115 9.62 -18.94 9.64
CA TYR A 115 9.51 -19.67 10.89
C TYR A 115 10.31 -19.04 12.04
N ASN A 116 11.13 -18.02 11.75
CA ASN A 116 11.93 -17.34 12.75
C ASN A 116 11.15 -16.19 13.38
N LYS A 117 10.66 -16.41 14.60
CA LYS A 117 9.92 -15.39 15.37
C LYS A 117 10.67 -14.06 15.49
N SER A 118 12.00 -14.10 15.62
CA SER A 118 12.83 -12.89 15.71
C SER A 118 12.82 -12.08 14.41
N ALA A 119 12.82 -12.75 13.25
CA ALA A 119 12.72 -12.09 11.94
C ALA A 119 11.35 -11.43 11.75
N ALA A 120 10.28 -12.13 12.10
CA ALA A 120 8.93 -11.61 12.03
C ALA A 120 8.72 -10.39 12.93
N ILE A 121 9.25 -10.42 14.17
CA ILE A 121 9.17 -9.28 15.10
C ILE A 121 9.97 -8.09 14.57
N ARG A 122 11.19 -8.30 14.04
CA ARG A 122 12.01 -7.22 13.45
C ARG A 122 11.32 -6.59 12.25
N PHE A 123 10.76 -7.42 11.36
CA PHE A 123 9.99 -6.94 10.21
C PHE A 123 8.79 -6.11 10.66
N GLY A 124 7.98 -6.63 11.58
CA GLY A 124 6.82 -5.94 12.11
C GLY A 124 7.17 -4.60 12.76
N ALA A 125 8.25 -4.56 13.56
CA ALA A 125 8.71 -3.33 14.19
C ALA A 125 9.16 -2.28 13.17
N LEU A 126 9.95 -2.67 12.16
CA LEU A 126 10.38 -1.78 11.08
C LEU A 126 9.20 -1.32 10.22
N PHE A 127 8.25 -2.20 9.94
CA PHE A 127 7.05 -1.88 9.17
C PHE A 127 6.17 -0.85 9.90
N LEU A 128 5.96 -1.04 11.21
CA LEU A 128 5.25 -0.07 12.04
C LEU A 128 6.00 1.26 12.15
N ALA A 129 7.32 1.22 12.32
CA ALA A 129 8.15 2.42 12.35
C ALA A 129 8.07 3.21 11.04
N ALA A 130 8.10 2.52 9.90
CA ALA A 130 7.98 3.14 8.58
C ALA A 130 6.59 3.78 8.36
N HIS A 131 5.50 3.13 8.82
CA HIS A 131 4.16 3.71 8.78
C HIS A 131 4.02 4.89 9.76
N GLY A 132 4.63 4.82 10.94
CA GLY A 132 4.75 5.94 11.84
C GLY A 132 5.50 7.13 11.21
N ALA A 133 6.57 6.86 10.47
CA ALA A 133 7.31 7.88 9.73
C ALA A 133 6.45 8.57 8.66
N ILE A 134 5.56 7.85 7.95
CA ILE A 134 4.59 8.46 7.02
C ILE A 134 3.70 9.45 7.78
N SER A 135 3.14 9.03 8.90
CA SER A 135 2.25 9.86 9.72
C SER A 135 2.92 11.15 10.18
N ILE A 136 4.20 11.06 10.59
CA ILE A 136 4.96 12.21 11.12
C ILE A 136 5.55 13.09 10.00
N SER A 137 5.69 12.57 8.77
CA SER A 137 6.38 13.25 7.66
C SER A 137 5.84 14.65 7.34
N ILE A 138 4.56 14.91 7.61
CA ILE A 138 3.90 16.21 7.40
C ILE A 138 3.95 17.11 8.62
N PHE A 139 4.30 16.58 9.78
CA PHE A 139 4.35 17.36 11.00
C PHE A 139 5.45 18.44 10.93
N ASN A 140 5.06 19.70 11.10
CA ASN A 140 5.96 20.82 11.24
C ASN A 140 5.44 21.68 12.39
N ARG A 141 6.24 21.85 13.43
CA ARG A 141 6.04 22.64 14.66
C ARG A 141 4.63 23.25 14.91
N TYR A 142 4.17 23.15 16.10
CA TYR A 142 3.05 23.74 16.87
C TYR A 142 1.87 24.47 16.17
N SER A 143 2.04 25.07 15.00
CA SER A 143 0.97 25.81 14.30
C SER A 143 0.14 24.94 13.32
N GLN A 144 0.42 23.63 13.19
CA GLN A 144 -0.14 22.79 12.15
C GLN A 144 -0.69 21.43 12.66
N ILE A 145 -1.20 21.42 13.89
CA ILE A 145 -1.84 20.22 14.47
C ILE A 145 -3.04 19.80 13.61
N ASP A 146 -3.80 20.76 13.10
CA ASP A 146 -4.99 20.49 12.28
C ASP A 146 -4.63 19.83 10.94
N SER A 147 -3.59 20.31 10.25
CA SER A 147 -3.15 19.69 9.00
C SER A 147 -2.57 18.29 9.20
N PHE A 148 -1.83 18.07 10.27
CA PHE A 148 -1.35 16.74 10.66
C PHE A 148 -2.51 15.79 10.88
N TRP A 149 -3.53 16.20 11.64
CA TRP A 149 -4.71 15.40 11.89
C TRP A 149 -5.51 15.11 10.61
N GLN A 150 -5.75 16.13 9.80
CA GLN A 150 -6.49 16.01 8.54
C GLN A 150 -5.79 15.08 7.55
N PHE A 151 -4.46 15.18 7.44
CA PHE A 151 -3.69 14.29 6.60
C PHE A 151 -3.79 12.83 7.05
N ASN A 152 -3.52 12.56 8.33
CA ASN A 152 -3.55 11.20 8.85
C ASN A 152 -4.95 10.58 8.76
N LYS A 153 -6.00 11.36 9.07
CA LYS A 153 -7.39 10.95 8.86
C LYS A 153 -7.67 10.61 7.40
N HIS A 154 -7.26 11.47 6.46
CA HIS A 154 -7.46 11.25 5.04
C HIS A 154 -6.70 10.02 4.56
N LEU A 155 -5.44 9.87 4.97
CA LEU A 155 -4.61 8.72 4.62
C LEU A 155 -5.21 7.40 5.12
N LEU A 156 -5.61 7.36 6.40
CA LEU A 156 -6.24 6.17 6.99
C LEU A 156 -7.52 5.79 6.24
N LEU A 157 -8.41 6.76 6.01
CA LEU A 157 -9.65 6.51 5.24
C LEU A 157 -9.35 6.03 3.83
N ARG A 158 -8.31 6.59 3.19
CA ARG A 158 -7.90 6.19 1.86
C ARG A 158 -7.37 4.76 1.83
N MET A 159 -6.56 4.37 2.82
CA MET A 159 -6.07 3.00 2.97
C MET A 159 -7.23 2.01 3.19
N LEU A 160 -8.14 2.31 4.11
CA LEU A 160 -9.33 1.47 4.37
C LEU A 160 -10.21 1.31 3.13
N THR A 161 -10.44 2.41 2.41
CA THR A 161 -11.21 2.39 1.15
C THR A 161 -10.50 1.56 0.07
N GLY A 162 -9.17 1.65 -0.01
CA GLY A 162 -8.36 0.85 -0.93
C GLY A 162 -8.47 -0.64 -0.65
N VAL A 163 -8.33 -1.04 0.62
CA VAL A 163 -8.49 -2.43 1.06
C VAL A 163 -9.90 -2.93 0.75
N PHE A 164 -10.93 -2.13 1.03
CA PHE A 164 -12.32 -2.48 0.72
C PHE A 164 -12.54 -2.71 -0.78
N TYR A 165 -12.06 -1.79 -1.63
CA TYR A 165 -12.20 -1.93 -3.08
C TYR A 165 -11.40 -3.09 -3.63
N SER A 166 -10.15 -3.31 -3.16
CA SER A 166 -9.36 -4.49 -3.53
C SER A 166 -10.08 -5.78 -3.16
N GLY A 167 -10.67 -5.84 -1.97
CA GLY A 167 -11.44 -6.99 -1.50
C GLY A 167 -12.67 -7.28 -2.35
N VAL A 168 -13.46 -6.25 -2.66
CA VAL A 168 -14.65 -6.39 -3.53
C VAL A 168 -14.26 -6.84 -4.94
N LEU A 169 -13.21 -6.24 -5.52
CA LEU A 169 -12.69 -6.64 -6.83
C LEU A 169 -12.19 -8.10 -6.81
N PHE A 170 -11.44 -8.48 -5.78
CA PHE A 170 -10.97 -9.86 -5.64
C PHE A 170 -12.14 -10.85 -5.56
N LEU A 171 -13.12 -10.58 -4.71
CA LEU A 171 -14.29 -11.46 -4.57
C LEU A 171 -15.08 -11.56 -5.87
N GLY A 172 -15.25 -10.46 -6.61
CA GLY A 172 -15.92 -10.45 -7.91
C GLY A 172 -15.19 -11.28 -8.95
N ILE A 173 -13.86 -11.15 -9.06
CA ILE A 173 -13.03 -11.93 -9.99
C ILE A 173 -13.01 -13.41 -9.57
N ALA A 174 -12.84 -13.70 -8.28
CA ALA A 174 -12.86 -15.07 -7.77
C ALA A 174 -14.20 -15.76 -8.02
N ALA A 175 -15.32 -15.07 -7.84
CA ALA A 175 -16.64 -15.59 -8.16
C ALA A 175 -16.80 -15.85 -9.67
N ALA A 176 -16.27 -14.96 -10.52
CA ALA A 176 -16.28 -15.17 -11.97
C ALA A 176 -15.46 -16.41 -12.38
N PHE A 177 -14.26 -16.59 -11.80
CA PHE A 177 -13.43 -17.76 -12.03
C PHE A 177 -14.13 -19.06 -11.57
N ALA A 178 -14.72 -19.05 -10.37
CA ALA A 178 -15.48 -20.20 -9.87
C ALA A 178 -16.69 -20.53 -10.76
N ALA A 179 -17.38 -19.53 -11.30
CA ALA A 179 -18.48 -19.74 -12.23
C ALA A 179 -17.99 -20.32 -13.58
N MET A 180 -16.86 -19.83 -14.09
CA MET A 180 -16.23 -20.37 -15.31
C MET A 180 -15.83 -21.83 -15.13
N ASP A 181 -15.24 -22.17 -13.99
CA ASP A 181 -14.85 -23.54 -13.66
C ASP A 181 -16.08 -24.46 -13.60
N ALA A 182 -17.13 -24.05 -12.89
CA ALA A 182 -18.36 -24.82 -12.74
C ALA A 182 -19.15 -25.00 -14.06
N LEU A 183 -19.16 -23.98 -14.94
CA LEU A 183 -19.94 -24.00 -16.17
C LEU A 183 -19.19 -24.63 -17.36
N PHE A 184 -17.89 -24.39 -17.44
CA PHE A 184 -17.07 -24.74 -18.59
C PHE A 184 -16.01 -25.82 -18.29
N ASN A 185 -15.89 -26.23 -17.02
CA ASN A 185 -14.91 -27.21 -16.56
C ASN A 185 -13.46 -26.83 -16.95
N VAL A 186 -13.12 -25.54 -16.82
CA VAL A 186 -11.82 -24.98 -17.27
C VAL A 186 -10.66 -25.36 -16.35
N ASN A 187 -10.97 -25.82 -15.12
CA ASN A 187 -10.00 -26.25 -14.11
C ASN A 187 -9.00 -25.15 -13.74
N ILE A 188 -9.51 -24.03 -13.20
CA ILE A 188 -8.69 -22.87 -12.81
C ILE A 188 -7.89 -23.20 -11.56
N GLU A 189 -6.56 -23.10 -11.66
CA GLU A 189 -5.63 -23.42 -10.57
C GLU A 189 -5.75 -22.41 -9.40
N SER A 190 -5.53 -22.90 -8.19
CA SER A 190 -5.52 -22.06 -6.97
C SER A 190 -4.49 -20.95 -7.03
N THR A 191 -3.37 -21.18 -7.71
CA THR A 191 -2.30 -20.20 -7.95
C THR A 191 -2.82 -18.93 -8.65
N THR A 192 -3.75 -19.10 -9.62
CA THR A 192 -4.36 -17.96 -10.34
C THR A 192 -5.13 -17.02 -9.38
N TYR A 193 -5.85 -17.57 -8.41
CA TYR A 193 -6.54 -16.76 -7.39
C TYR A 193 -5.54 -16.00 -6.52
N LEU A 194 -4.44 -16.63 -6.13
CA LEU A 194 -3.37 -16.00 -5.36
C LEU A 194 -2.71 -14.87 -6.16
N GLN A 195 -2.44 -15.08 -7.45
CA GLN A 195 -1.84 -14.06 -8.31
C GLN A 195 -2.74 -12.82 -8.46
N VAL A 196 -4.05 -13.01 -8.64
CA VAL A 196 -5.01 -11.90 -8.65
C VAL A 196 -5.01 -11.15 -7.32
N PHE A 197 -5.00 -11.88 -6.20
CA PHE A 197 -4.90 -11.27 -4.88
C PHE A 197 -3.62 -10.44 -4.71
N ILE A 198 -2.46 -10.94 -5.14
CA ILE A 198 -1.17 -10.24 -5.10
C ILE A 198 -1.25 -8.94 -5.91
N ILE A 199 -1.76 -8.98 -7.14
CA ILE A 199 -1.88 -7.78 -7.99
C ILE A 199 -2.78 -6.73 -7.33
N LEU A 200 -3.92 -7.14 -6.80
CA LEU A 200 -4.87 -6.21 -6.19
C LEU A 200 -4.38 -5.64 -4.86
N SER A 201 -3.75 -6.46 -4.02
CA SER A 201 -3.26 -6.02 -2.71
C SER A 201 -1.97 -5.19 -2.79
N CYS A 202 -1.01 -5.60 -3.62
CA CYS A 202 0.29 -4.94 -3.68
C CYS A 202 0.32 -3.78 -4.68
N LEU A 203 -0.17 -3.99 -5.91
CA LEU A 203 -0.07 -2.99 -6.96
C LEU A 203 -1.25 -2.02 -6.94
N TYR A 204 -2.48 -2.54 -7.13
CA TYR A 204 -3.67 -1.69 -7.20
C TYR A 204 -3.86 -0.86 -5.94
N ASN A 205 -3.80 -1.48 -4.75
CA ASN A 205 -4.01 -0.78 -3.49
C ASN A 205 -2.94 0.30 -3.24
N THR A 206 -1.67 0.02 -3.53
CA THR A 206 -0.59 1.02 -3.42
C THR A 206 -0.86 2.21 -4.34
N PHE A 207 -1.14 1.99 -5.62
CA PHE A 207 -1.44 3.07 -6.57
C PHE A 207 -2.70 3.85 -6.19
N PHE A 208 -3.73 3.15 -5.69
CA PHE A 208 -4.94 3.78 -5.19
C PHE A 208 -4.65 4.72 -4.02
N VAL A 209 -3.87 4.30 -3.04
CA VAL A 209 -3.49 5.13 -1.89
C VAL A 209 -2.69 6.34 -2.34
N LEU A 210 -1.63 6.14 -3.14
CA LEU A 210 -0.76 7.21 -3.64
C LEU A 210 -1.51 8.25 -4.46
N GLY A 211 -2.42 7.79 -5.34
CA GLY A 211 -3.26 8.68 -6.17
C GLY A 211 -4.23 9.55 -5.39
N GLY A 212 -4.52 9.19 -4.13
CA GLY A 212 -5.39 9.98 -3.25
C GLY A 212 -4.65 11.06 -2.45
N VAL A 213 -3.32 11.08 -2.45
CA VAL A 213 -2.53 12.08 -1.71
C VAL A 213 -2.58 13.42 -2.43
N LYS A 214 -3.26 14.38 -1.82
CA LYS A 214 -3.43 15.73 -2.39
C LYS A 214 -2.09 16.44 -2.59
N ALA A 215 -1.99 17.23 -3.65
CA ALA A 215 -0.87 18.12 -3.93
C ALA A 215 -1.40 19.53 -4.21
N PRO A 216 -0.82 20.58 -3.66
CA PRO A 216 0.25 20.56 -2.64
C PRO A 216 -0.24 20.07 -1.27
N LEU A 217 0.70 19.61 -0.42
CA LEU A 217 0.37 19.12 0.93
C LEU A 217 -0.29 20.19 1.82
N ALA A 218 -0.07 21.47 1.54
CA ALA A 218 -0.74 22.60 2.20
C ALA A 218 -2.28 22.59 2.04
N THR A 219 -2.82 21.85 1.09
CA THR A 219 -4.28 21.72 0.89
C THR A 219 -4.97 21.06 2.09
N TYR A 220 -4.23 20.31 2.91
CA TYR A 220 -4.78 19.72 4.13
C TYR A 220 -5.00 20.77 5.25
N GLU A 221 -4.40 21.94 5.17
CA GLU A 221 -4.56 23.01 6.15
C GLU A 221 -5.94 23.72 6.05
N ALA A 222 -6.54 23.71 4.87
CA ALA A 222 -7.77 24.45 4.57
C ALA A 222 -9.07 23.65 4.75
N SER A 223 -9.01 22.34 5.03
CA SER A 223 -10.22 21.49 5.02
C SER A 223 -10.74 21.28 6.44
N THR A 224 -11.76 22.06 6.83
CA THR A 224 -12.54 21.87 8.07
C THR A 224 -13.71 20.89 7.87
N GLU A 225 -13.94 20.41 6.66
CA GLU A 225 -15.08 19.54 6.35
C GLU A 225 -14.90 18.10 6.85
N TYR A 226 -15.96 17.60 7.46
CA TYR A 226 -16.03 16.21 7.90
C TYR A 226 -16.26 15.30 6.68
N PRO A 227 -15.41 14.29 6.41
CA PRO A 227 -15.57 13.44 5.23
C PRO A 227 -16.93 12.75 5.22
N ASN A 228 -17.64 12.83 4.10
CA ASN A 228 -18.96 12.19 3.94
C ASN A 228 -18.90 10.67 4.18
N SER A 229 -17.83 10.01 3.77
CA SER A 229 -17.63 8.57 4.00
C SER A 229 -17.55 8.24 5.51
N LEU A 230 -16.91 9.07 6.31
CA LEU A 230 -16.84 8.87 7.76
C LEU A 230 -18.19 9.16 8.43
N LYS A 231 -18.95 10.15 7.92
CA LYS A 231 -20.31 10.44 8.36
C LYS A 231 -21.25 9.25 8.09
N ILE A 232 -21.18 8.68 6.89
CA ILE A 232 -21.97 7.50 6.49
C ILE A 232 -21.57 6.31 7.35
N PHE A 233 -20.27 6.04 7.52
CA PHE A 233 -19.79 4.95 8.36
C PHE A 233 -20.28 5.09 9.81
N THR A 234 -20.18 6.28 10.39
CA THR A 234 -20.65 6.55 11.76
C THR A 234 -22.14 6.32 11.88
N GLN A 235 -22.94 6.83 10.93
CA GLN A 235 -24.41 6.75 10.99
C GLN A 235 -24.95 5.35 10.74
N PHE A 236 -24.36 4.62 9.78
CA PHE A 236 -24.92 3.35 9.32
C PHE A 236 -24.23 2.11 9.87
N VAL A 237 -23.04 2.25 10.43
CA VAL A 237 -22.30 1.13 11.02
C VAL A 237 -22.08 1.33 12.52
N LEU A 238 -21.45 2.44 12.91
CA LEU A 238 -21.04 2.64 14.30
C LEU A 238 -22.21 2.82 15.24
N ILE A 239 -23.19 3.67 14.88
CA ILE A 239 -24.38 3.92 15.73
C ILE A 239 -25.24 2.66 15.88
N PRO A 240 -25.61 1.91 14.82
CA PRO A 240 -26.33 0.65 14.99
C PRO A 240 -25.57 -0.39 15.80
N LEU A 241 -24.23 -0.50 15.59
CA LEU A 241 -23.40 -1.42 16.34
C LEU A 241 -23.35 -1.05 17.83
N MET A 242 -23.26 0.25 18.14
CA MET A 242 -23.27 0.74 19.51
C MET A 242 -24.61 0.51 20.18
N LEU A 243 -25.75 0.68 19.46
CA LEU A 243 -27.09 0.36 19.98
C LEU A 243 -27.24 -1.14 20.23
N LEU A 244 -26.72 -1.99 19.36
CA LEU A 244 -26.71 -3.43 19.52
C LEU A 244 -25.91 -3.85 20.77
N TYR A 245 -24.75 -3.24 21.00
CA TYR A 245 -23.93 -3.45 22.21
C TYR A 245 -24.61 -2.98 23.51
N LEU A 246 -25.48 -1.97 23.39
CA LEU A 246 -26.19 -1.42 24.57
C LEU A 246 -27.36 -2.29 24.99
N VAL A 247 -27.86 -3.17 24.10
CA VAL A 247 -29.00 -4.08 24.33
C VAL A 247 -28.55 -5.47 24.84
N ILE A 248 -27.25 -5.82 24.65
CA ILE A 248 -26.63 -7.04 25.16
C ILE A 248 -26.06 -6.81 26.54
#